data_9ea80881a7d4e1567accadd7e87f7f80
#
_entry.id   9ea80881a7d4e1567accadd7e87f7f80
#
_cell.length_a   1.000
_cell.length_b   1.000
_cell.length_c   1.000
_cell.angle_alpha   90.00
_cell.angle_beta   90.00
_cell.angle_gamma   90.00
#
_symmetry.space_group_name_H-M   'P 1'
#
loop_
_entity.id
_entity.type
_entity.pdbx_description
1 polymer ?
#
loop_
_entity_poly.entity_id
_entity_poly.type
_entity_poly.pdbx_seq_one_letter_code
_entity_poly.pdbx_strand_id
1 'polypeptide(L)'
;MTMPKSCVCRKENVMKQIEKLMDYRQSIRLVDATLRDGGLVNDFYFTDEFVKALYQTNIKAGVDYMEFGYKASKEMFDVDKFGKWKFCDDEDIRAIVGDNNTDLKLAVMADVGRCDYKTDIKPRSESPIDLIRVATYVNTIPAAIDMIEDAKNKGYEVSCNIMAISTAQELDIRTALEMLGKTGVDIFYIVDSYGSMYPESLARLVYFYKEIADKYGKKLGIHAHNNQLLAFANTCEAVGDGVDYLDATYSGMGRGAGNCQIEPLIAFLHNPKYNVYPVIKFNEEYMEPLKESGVKWGYDLQYLMTGLLNQHPRTAIAFTQEGRKDYTNFYKEVVAQD
;
A
#
# COMPACT_ATOMS: atom_id res chain seq x y z
N MET A 1 7.66 50.42 -0.34
CA MET A 1 6.96 49.55 0.61
C MET A 1 7.63 48.18 0.53
N THR A 2 8.50 47.87 1.46
CA THR A 2 9.23 46.59 1.55
C THR A 2 8.30 45.51 2.13
N MET A 3 8.12 44.44 1.44
CA MET A 3 7.33 43.29 1.95
C MET A 3 7.91 42.76 3.28
N PRO A 4 7.07 42.33 4.23
CA PRO A 4 7.54 41.72 5.47
C PRO A 4 8.39 40.49 5.22
N LYS A 5 9.50 40.34 5.94
CA LYS A 5 10.43 39.18 5.82
C LYS A 5 9.75 37.82 5.94
N SER A 6 8.63 37.72 6.66
CA SER A 6 7.80 36.51 6.75
C SER A 6 7.12 36.09 5.44
N CYS A 7 6.83 37.06 4.56
CA CYS A 7 6.20 36.80 3.26
C CYS A 7 7.21 36.29 2.23
N VAL A 8 8.46 36.73 2.32
CA VAL A 8 9.55 36.27 1.43
C VAL A 8 9.93 34.84 1.75
N CYS A 9 10.07 34.51 3.04
CA CYS A 9 10.41 33.13 3.46
C CYS A 9 9.31 32.12 3.09
N ARG A 10 8.03 32.52 3.13
CA ARG A 10 6.90 31.67 2.69
C ARG A 10 6.91 31.43 1.16
N LYS A 11 7.22 32.47 0.38
CA LYS A 11 7.34 32.33 -1.08
C LYS A 11 8.53 31.46 -1.48
N GLU A 12 9.66 31.61 -0.83
CA GLU A 12 10.85 30.78 -1.09
C GLU A 12 10.61 29.31 -0.73
N ASN A 13 9.89 29.02 0.37
CA ASN A 13 9.52 27.66 0.74
C ASN A 13 8.51 27.05 -0.24
N VAL A 14 7.52 27.83 -0.69
CA VAL A 14 6.56 27.38 -1.70
C VAL A 14 7.24 27.12 -3.05
N MET A 15 8.16 28.00 -3.47
CA MET A 15 8.92 27.80 -4.71
C MET A 15 9.83 26.58 -4.63
N LYS A 16 10.54 26.36 -3.52
CA LYS A 16 11.33 25.15 -3.27
C LYS A 16 10.48 23.86 -3.24
N GLN A 17 9.24 23.96 -2.79
CA GLN A 17 8.30 22.85 -2.78
C GLN A 17 7.77 22.56 -4.18
N ILE A 18 7.50 23.59 -4.99
CA ILE A 18 7.15 23.46 -6.41
C ILE A 18 8.33 22.90 -7.22
N GLU A 19 9.56 23.35 -6.98
CA GLU A 19 10.77 22.81 -7.60
C GLU A 19 10.94 21.32 -7.24
N LYS A 20 10.69 20.92 -5.98
CA LYS A 20 10.71 19.52 -5.54
C LYS A 20 9.66 18.64 -6.21
N LEU A 21 8.51 19.19 -6.58
CA LEU A 21 7.44 18.46 -7.30
C LEU A 21 7.75 18.32 -8.81
N MET A 22 8.58 19.19 -9.36
CA MET A 22 8.96 19.17 -10.78
C MET A 22 10.19 18.30 -11.06
N ASP A 23 11.06 18.11 -10.05
CA ASP A 23 12.27 17.28 -10.16
C ASP A 23 12.00 15.88 -9.60
N TYR A 24 12.31 14.85 -10.39
CA TYR A 24 12.22 13.48 -9.89
C TYR A 24 13.29 13.20 -8.83
N ARG A 25 12.92 12.41 -7.80
CA ARG A 25 13.85 11.95 -6.76
C ARG A 25 14.29 10.52 -7.06
N GLN A 26 15.60 10.29 -7.10
CA GLN A 26 16.17 8.95 -7.30
C GLN A 26 15.86 7.98 -6.15
N SER A 27 15.54 8.50 -4.95
CA SER A 27 15.19 7.69 -3.78
C SER A 27 13.80 7.06 -3.88
N ILE A 28 12.91 7.56 -4.76
CA ILE A 28 11.56 7.00 -4.92
C ILE A 28 11.64 5.53 -5.31
N ARG A 29 10.79 4.75 -4.64
CA ARG A 29 10.55 3.33 -4.88
C ARG A 29 9.07 3.10 -5.12
N LEU A 30 8.73 2.58 -6.27
CA LEU A 30 7.37 2.23 -6.65
C LEU A 30 7.10 0.77 -6.31
N VAL A 31 6.04 0.53 -5.57
CA VAL A 31 5.60 -0.81 -5.14
C VAL A 31 4.28 -1.12 -5.84
N ASP A 32 4.26 -2.15 -6.67
CA ASP A 32 3.03 -2.70 -7.23
C ASP A 32 2.37 -3.63 -6.20
N ALA A 33 1.22 -3.24 -5.69
CA ALA A 33 0.41 -4.01 -4.74
C ALA A 33 -0.82 -4.66 -5.39
N THR A 34 -0.86 -4.80 -6.73
CA THR A 34 -2.04 -5.28 -7.46
C THR A 34 -2.49 -6.66 -7.01
N LEU A 35 -1.57 -7.63 -6.87
CA LEU A 35 -1.95 -8.97 -6.43
C LEU A 35 -2.36 -9.00 -4.96
N ARG A 36 -1.64 -8.27 -4.11
CA ARG A 36 -1.90 -8.29 -2.66
C ARG A 36 -3.23 -7.65 -2.31
N ASP A 37 -3.47 -6.40 -2.74
CA ASP A 37 -4.70 -5.69 -2.38
C ASP A 37 -5.85 -6.04 -3.33
N GLY A 38 -5.55 -6.24 -4.61
CA GLY A 38 -6.53 -6.75 -5.57
C GLY A 38 -7.02 -8.16 -5.26
N GLY A 39 -6.19 -8.99 -4.62
CA GLY A 39 -6.60 -10.31 -4.13
C GLY A 39 -7.75 -10.28 -3.13
N LEU A 40 -7.94 -9.17 -2.43
CA LEU A 40 -9.09 -8.97 -1.53
C LEU A 40 -10.43 -8.80 -2.27
N VAL A 41 -10.40 -8.65 -3.60
CA VAL A 41 -11.59 -8.47 -4.45
C VAL A 41 -12.01 -9.78 -5.10
N ASN A 42 -11.07 -10.69 -5.37
CA ASN A 42 -11.28 -11.95 -6.09
C ASN A 42 -10.80 -13.17 -5.31
N ASP A 43 -10.71 -13.08 -3.98
CA ASP A 43 -10.23 -14.14 -3.09
C ASP A 43 -8.86 -14.72 -3.50
N PHE A 44 -7.99 -13.88 -4.08
CA PHE A 44 -6.63 -14.22 -4.55
C PHE A 44 -6.58 -15.21 -5.72
N TYR A 45 -7.68 -15.39 -6.43
CA TYR A 45 -7.71 -16.19 -7.64
C TYR A 45 -7.21 -15.40 -8.85
N PHE A 46 -5.91 -15.45 -9.08
CA PHE A 46 -5.24 -14.99 -10.30
C PHE A 46 -4.61 -16.18 -11.00
N THR A 47 -4.73 -16.23 -12.33
CA THR A 47 -4.06 -17.27 -13.12
C THR A 47 -2.55 -17.04 -13.16
N ASP A 48 -1.77 -18.12 -13.32
CA ASP A 48 -0.31 -17.99 -13.45
C ASP A 48 0.09 -17.15 -14.65
N GLU A 49 -0.70 -17.19 -15.73
CA GLU A 49 -0.51 -16.33 -16.89
C GLU A 49 -0.62 -14.84 -16.53
N PHE A 50 -1.69 -14.46 -15.82
CA PHE A 50 -1.88 -13.09 -15.34
C PHE A 50 -0.69 -12.64 -14.49
N VAL A 51 -0.31 -13.44 -13.49
CA VAL A 51 0.77 -13.08 -12.55
C VAL A 51 2.12 -13.01 -13.25
N LYS A 52 2.39 -13.90 -14.18
CA LYS A 52 3.61 -13.86 -15.00
C LYS A 52 3.65 -12.66 -15.93
N ALA A 53 2.52 -12.30 -16.54
CA ALA A 53 2.41 -11.09 -17.37
C ALA A 53 2.62 -9.84 -16.54
N LEU A 54 2.04 -9.75 -15.33
CA LEU A 54 2.23 -8.64 -14.39
C LEU A 54 3.70 -8.51 -13.97
N TYR A 55 4.35 -9.62 -13.59
CA TYR A 55 5.78 -9.65 -13.27
C TYR A 55 6.64 -9.10 -14.41
N GLN A 56 6.42 -9.57 -15.64
CA GLN A 56 7.15 -9.11 -16.82
C GLN A 56 6.87 -7.62 -17.15
N THR A 57 5.64 -7.17 -16.89
CA THR A 57 5.25 -5.78 -17.08
C THR A 57 5.95 -4.88 -16.06
N ASN A 58 6.00 -5.26 -14.78
CA ASN A 58 6.70 -4.53 -13.74
C ASN A 58 8.19 -4.33 -14.07
N ILE A 59 8.86 -5.36 -14.57
CA ILE A 59 10.25 -5.26 -15.05
C ILE A 59 10.37 -4.22 -16.16
N LYS A 60 9.53 -4.30 -17.20
CA LYS A 60 9.56 -3.37 -18.35
C LYS A 60 9.15 -1.94 -17.97
N ALA A 61 8.28 -1.80 -16.98
CA ALA A 61 7.84 -0.51 -16.48
C ALA A 61 8.84 0.12 -15.50
N GLY A 62 9.88 -0.62 -15.05
CA GLY A 62 10.89 -0.16 -14.11
C GLY A 62 10.41 -0.08 -12.66
N VAL A 63 9.32 -0.77 -12.30
CA VAL A 63 8.79 -0.86 -10.93
C VAL A 63 9.86 -1.45 -10.00
N ASP A 64 9.95 -0.95 -8.77
CA ASP A 64 10.99 -1.37 -7.83
C ASP A 64 10.62 -2.63 -7.06
N TYR A 65 9.35 -2.78 -6.67
CA TYR A 65 8.85 -3.93 -5.90
C TYR A 65 7.54 -4.44 -6.45
N MET A 66 7.36 -5.77 -6.49
CA MET A 66 6.09 -6.43 -6.74
C MET A 66 5.65 -7.18 -5.48
N GLU A 67 4.49 -6.84 -4.94
CA GLU A 67 3.89 -7.49 -3.78
C GLU A 67 2.93 -8.60 -4.23
N PHE A 68 3.33 -9.86 -4.03
CA PHE A 68 2.58 -11.04 -4.52
C PHE A 68 1.28 -11.31 -3.77
N GLY A 69 1.25 -11.03 -2.48
CA GLY A 69 0.09 -11.32 -1.65
C GLY A 69 0.44 -11.43 -0.17
N TYR A 70 -0.17 -12.38 0.52
CA TYR A 70 0.05 -12.59 1.95
C TYR A 70 0.82 -13.87 2.25
N LYS A 71 1.56 -13.88 3.37
CA LYS A 71 1.99 -15.09 4.08
C LYS A 71 0.94 -15.44 5.14
N ALA A 72 -0.30 -15.75 4.70
CA ALA A 72 -1.36 -16.12 5.63
C ALA A 72 -1.20 -17.57 6.12
N SER A 73 -1.48 -17.80 7.41
CA SER A 73 -1.43 -19.14 8.00
C SER A 73 -2.50 -20.06 7.39
N LYS A 74 -2.10 -21.22 6.89
CA LYS A 74 -3.00 -22.25 6.37
C LYS A 74 -3.82 -22.94 7.46
N GLU A 75 -3.45 -22.79 8.72
CA GLU A 75 -4.26 -23.25 9.86
C GLU A 75 -5.44 -22.33 10.15
N MET A 76 -5.29 -21.03 9.83
CA MET A 76 -6.31 -20.00 10.07
C MET A 76 -7.21 -19.75 8.86
N PHE A 77 -6.71 -19.96 7.67
CA PHE A 77 -7.41 -19.69 6.43
C PHE A 77 -7.52 -20.98 5.60
N ASP A 78 -8.75 -21.27 5.19
CA ASP A 78 -9.10 -22.45 4.40
C ASP A 78 -8.48 -22.32 3.00
N VAL A 79 -7.57 -23.24 2.66
CA VAL A 79 -6.86 -23.27 1.37
C VAL A 79 -7.79 -23.50 0.17
N ASP A 80 -8.96 -24.09 0.38
CA ASP A 80 -9.94 -24.33 -0.68
C ASP A 80 -10.81 -23.10 -0.98
N LYS A 81 -10.78 -22.08 -0.09
CA LYS A 81 -11.55 -20.84 -0.26
C LYS A 81 -10.76 -19.69 -0.86
N PHE A 82 -9.44 -19.81 -0.92
CA PHE A 82 -8.58 -18.74 -1.41
C PHE A 82 -7.58 -19.25 -2.44
N GLY A 83 -7.29 -18.39 -3.43
CA GLY A 83 -6.19 -18.65 -4.36
C GLY A 83 -4.82 -18.66 -3.66
N LYS A 84 -3.84 -19.28 -4.29
CA LYS A 84 -2.49 -19.52 -3.73
C LYS A 84 -1.75 -18.25 -3.31
N TRP A 85 -2.09 -17.08 -3.87
CA TRP A 85 -1.50 -15.78 -3.54
C TRP A 85 -1.95 -15.23 -2.18
N LYS A 86 -2.92 -15.87 -1.52
CA LYS A 86 -3.23 -15.65 -0.11
C LYS A 86 -2.13 -16.19 0.80
N PHE A 87 -1.44 -17.23 0.37
CA PHE A 87 -0.43 -17.96 1.15
C PHE A 87 0.99 -17.69 0.67
N CYS A 88 1.18 -17.36 -0.61
CA CYS A 88 2.46 -17.02 -1.24
C CYS A 88 3.57 -18.01 -0.89
N ASP A 89 3.32 -19.30 -1.11
CA ASP A 89 4.39 -20.31 -0.97
C ASP A 89 5.56 -19.96 -1.88
N ASP A 90 6.77 -20.16 -1.39
CA ASP A 90 7.99 -19.77 -2.11
C ASP A 90 8.13 -20.51 -3.44
N GLU A 91 7.62 -21.75 -3.49
CA GLU A 91 7.57 -22.59 -4.69
C GLU A 91 6.64 -22.00 -5.76
N ASP A 92 5.49 -21.46 -5.37
CA ASP A 92 4.55 -20.79 -6.29
C ASP A 92 5.15 -19.50 -6.86
N ILE A 93 5.82 -18.71 -6.03
CA ILE A 93 6.53 -17.51 -6.49
C ILE A 93 7.65 -17.89 -7.45
N ARG A 94 8.47 -18.90 -7.12
CA ARG A 94 9.54 -19.38 -8.00
C ARG A 94 9.03 -19.90 -9.34
N ALA A 95 7.86 -20.52 -9.38
CA ALA A 95 7.23 -20.99 -10.62
C ALA A 95 6.93 -19.84 -11.60
N ILE A 96 6.71 -18.62 -11.07
CA ILE A 96 6.48 -17.40 -11.86
C ILE A 96 7.79 -16.71 -12.26
N VAL A 97 8.68 -16.47 -11.28
CA VAL A 97 9.83 -15.57 -11.43
C VAL A 97 11.14 -16.29 -11.79
N GLY A 98 11.20 -17.60 -11.59
CA GLY A 98 12.47 -18.35 -11.69
C GLY A 98 13.47 -17.88 -10.65
N ASP A 99 14.72 -17.61 -11.08
CA ASP A 99 15.80 -17.11 -10.22
C ASP A 99 15.77 -15.59 -10.03
N ASN A 100 14.79 -14.89 -10.62
CA ASN A 100 14.64 -13.43 -10.59
C ASN A 100 15.97 -12.66 -10.73
N ASN A 101 16.66 -12.83 -11.83
CA ASN A 101 17.90 -12.11 -12.16
C ASN A 101 17.62 -10.69 -12.70
N THR A 102 16.72 -9.95 -12.04
CA THR A 102 16.30 -8.59 -12.44
C THR A 102 16.42 -7.63 -11.25
N ASP A 103 16.27 -6.32 -11.52
CA ASP A 103 16.26 -5.30 -10.46
C ASP A 103 14.93 -5.23 -9.70
N LEU A 104 13.86 -5.90 -10.19
CA LEU A 104 12.56 -5.96 -9.52
C LEU A 104 12.65 -6.83 -8.25
N LYS A 105 12.44 -6.20 -7.10
CA LYS A 105 12.39 -6.90 -5.82
C LYS A 105 11.01 -7.49 -5.54
N LEU A 106 10.98 -8.61 -4.83
CA LEU A 106 9.76 -9.33 -4.52
C LEU A 106 9.36 -9.11 -3.07
N ALA A 107 8.09 -8.80 -2.85
CA ALA A 107 7.54 -8.53 -1.53
C ALA A 107 6.31 -9.40 -1.22
N VAL A 108 6.08 -9.63 0.05
CA VAL A 108 4.83 -10.23 0.58
C VAL A 108 4.45 -9.53 1.87
N MET A 109 3.15 -9.51 2.17
CA MET A 109 2.61 -8.99 3.42
C MET A 109 2.42 -10.11 4.44
N ALA A 110 2.73 -9.83 5.70
CA ALA A 110 2.51 -10.72 6.83
C ALA A 110 1.75 -9.97 7.93
N ASP A 111 0.49 -10.34 8.14
CA ASP A 111 -0.37 -9.70 9.14
C ASP A 111 -0.07 -10.27 10.53
N VAL A 112 0.12 -9.37 11.50
CA VAL A 112 0.27 -9.75 12.91
C VAL A 112 -0.95 -10.54 13.37
N GLY A 113 -0.71 -11.73 13.93
CA GLY A 113 -1.75 -12.63 14.40
C GLY A 113 -2.49 -13.41 13.31
N ARG A 114 -2.03 -13.35 12.04
CA ARG A 114 -2.61 -14.10 10.90
C ARG A 114 -1.58 -14.86 10.08
N CYS A 115 -0.32 -14.81 10.51
CA CYS A 115 0.82 -15.51 9.92
C CYS A 115 1.57 -16.20 11.04
N ASP A 116 1.91 -17.47 10.92
CA ASP A 116 2.94 -18.08 11.74
C ASP A 116 4.31 -17.75 11.16
N TYR A 117 4.77 -16.54 11.45
CA TYR A 117 5.98 -15.99 10.84
C TYR A 117 7.25 -16.80 11.15
N LYS A 118 7.23 -17.60 12.22
CA LYS A 118 8.39 -18.45 12.58
C LYS A 118 8.59 -19.58 11.61
N THR A 119 7.49 -20.15 11.11
CA THR A 119 7.47 -21.30 10.20
C THR A 119 7.18 -20.92 8.76
N ASP A 120 6.23 -19.98 8.52
CA ASP A 120 5.77 -19.61 7.18
C ASP A 120 6.79 -18.71 6.43
N ILE A 121 7.66 -18.00 7.17
CA ILE A 121 8.72 -17.17 6.60
C ILE A 121 10.06 -17.90 6.77
N LYS A 122 10.57 -18.47 5.67
CA LYS A 122 11.87 -19.14 5.62
C LYS A 122 13.03 -18.12 5.71
N PRO A 123 14.27 -18.52 5.98
CA PRO A 123 15.44 -17.64 5.82
C PRO A 123 15.50 -17.05 4.40
N ARG A 124 15.96 -15.78 4.28
CA ARG A 124 16.08 -15.07 3.00
C ARG A 124 16.89 -15.85 1.95
N SER A 125 17.93 -16.58 2.39
CA SER A 125 18.77 -17.41 1.52
C SER A 125 18.01 -18.57 0.85
N GLU A 126 16.87 -18.96 1.39
CA GLU A 126 16.03 -20.06 0.90
C GLU A 126 14.77 -19.58 0.18
N SER A 127 14.49 -18.27 0.21
CA SER A 127 13.27 -17.66 -0.32
C SER A 127 13.58 -16.75 -1.53
N PRO A 128 12.66 -16.64 -2.51
CA PRO A 128 12.77 -15.65 -3.58
C PRO A 128 12.42 -14.23 -3.13
N ILE A 129 11.86 -14.08 -1.93
CA ILE A 129 11.34 -12.81 -1.39
C ILE A 129 12.48 -11.92 -0.89
N ASP A 130 12.39 -10.60 -1.13
CA ASP A 130 13.34 -9.59 -0.68
C ASP A 130 12.83 -8.79 0.52
N LEU A 131 11.53 -8.48 0.53
CA LEU A 131 10.89 -7.60 1.50
C LEU A 131 9.71 -8.29 2.19
N ILE A 132 9.73 -8.33 3.52
CA ILE A 132 8.57 -8.70 4.35
C ILE A 132 7.87 -7.43 4.82
N ARG A 133 6.59 -7.29 4.49
CA ARG A 133 5.76 -6.16 4.88
C ARG A 133 4.88 -6.55 6.06
N VAL A 134 5.30 -6.17 7.27
CA VAL A 134 4.57 -6.50 8.50
C VAL A 134 3.39 -5.54 8.65
N ALA A 135 2.16 -6.07 8.57
CA ALA A 135 0.94 -5.30 8.76
C ALA A 135 0.43 -5.44 10.19
N THR A 136 0.15 -4.29 10.81
CA THR A 136 -0.24 -4.21 12.23
C THR A 136 -1.18 -3.03 12.47
N TYR A 137 -1.79 -3.01 13.65
CA TYR A 137 -2.48 -1.83 14.17
C TYR A 137 -1.64 -1.18 15.27
N VAL A 138 -1.95 0.08 15.60
CA VAL A 138 -1.21 0.82 16.62
C VAL A 138 -1.21 0.14 17.99
N ASN A 139 -2.26 -0.62 18.31
CA ASN A 139 -2.40 -1.35 19.57
C ASN A 139 -1.72 -2.74 19.58
N THR A 140 -1.16 -3.21 18.45
CA THR A 140 -0.50 -4.52 18.34
C THR A 140 1.00 -4.39 18.01
N ILE A 141 1.59 -3.22 18.23
CA ILE A 141 3.01 -2.93 17.97
C ILE A 141 3.97 -3.90 18.67
N PRO A 142 3.79 -4.31 19.93
CA PRO A 142 4.70 -5.28 20.56
C PRO A 142 4.82 -6.60 19.77
N ALA A 143 3.71 -7.15 19.30
CA ALA A 143 3.71 -8.37 18.49
C ALA A 143 4.29 -8.13 17.08
N ALA A 144 4.12 -6.91 16.53
CA ALA A 144 4.76 -6.54 15.27
C ALA A 144 6.30 -6.47 15.42
N ILE A 145 6.80 -6.00 16.55
CA ILE A 145 8.24 -5.96 16.85
C ILE A 145 8.83 -7.37 16.82
N ASP A 146 8.18 -8.34 17.47
CA ASP A 146 8.65 -9.73 17.46
C ASP A 146 8.75 -10.29 16.03
N MET A 147 7.77 -10.02 15.19
CA MET A 147 7.76 -10.44 13.78
C MET A 147 8.84 -9.70 12.96
N ILE A 148 9.02 -8.40 13.17
CA ILE A 148 10.05 -7.58 12.51
C ILE A 148 11.45 -8.13 12.84
N GLU A 149 11.75 -8.37 14.12
CA GLU A 149 13.07 -8.87 14.55
C GLU A 149 13.32 -10.28 14.01
N ASP A 150 12.31 -11.15 13.97
CA ASP A 150 12.44 -12.47 13.35
C ASP A 150 12.76 -12.36 11.85
N ALA A 151 12.04 -11.52 11.10
CA ALA A 151 12.29 -11.31 9.68
C ALA A 151 13.67 -10.68 9.42
N LYS A 152 14.10 -9.72 10.24
CA LYS A 152 15.45 -9.14 10.17
C LYS A 152 16.53 -10.18 10.44
N ASN A 153 16.36 -11.03 11.46
CA ASN A 153 17.30 -12.12 11.77
C ASN A 153 17.36 -13.16 10.64
N LYS A 154 16.29 -13.34 9.87
CA LYS A 154 16.25 -14.16 8.66
C LYS A 154 16.86 -13.48 7.43
N GLY A 155 17.28 -12.20 7.53
CA GLY A 155 18.02 -11.46 6.50
C GLY A 155 17.17 -10.64 5.53
N TYR A 156 15.90 -10.38 5.83
CA TYR A 156 14.99 -9.61 4.97
C TYR A 156 15.14 -8.09 5.14
N GLU A 157 14.81 -7.35 4.08
CA GLU A 157 14.30 -5.98 4.20
C GLU A 157 12.90 -6.04 4.83
N VAL A 158 12.59 -5.11 5.74
CA VAL A 158 11.32 -5.16 6.49
C VAL A 158 10.65 -3.81 6.55
N SER A 159 9.37 -3.75 6.19
CA SER A 159 8.51 -2.59 6.47
C SER A 159 7.51 -2.89 7.57
N CYS A 160 7.10 -1.83 8.28
CA CYS A 160 5.97 -1.88 9.21
C CYS A 160 4.84 -1.02 8.69
N ASN A 161 3.72 -1.66 8.36
CA ASN A 161 2.54 -1.05 7.76
C ASN A 161 1.47 -0.88 8.85
N ILE A 162 1.36 0.34 9.43
CA ILE A 162 0.37 0.61 10.49
C ILE A 162 -0.97 0.90 9.84
N MET A 163 -1.85 -0.08 9.88
CA MET A 163 -3.19 -0.04 9.28
C MET A 163 -4.15 0.87 10.05
N ALA A 164 -5.17 1.38 9.36
CA ALA A 164 -6.22 2.24 9.91
C ALA A 164 -5.68 3.43 10.73
N ILE A 165 -4.57 4.00 10.27
CA ILE A 165 -3.84 5.04 11.01
C ILE A 165 -4.70 6.29 11.26
N SER A 166 -5.69 6.55 10.38
CA SER A 166 -6.64 7.66 10.51
C SER A 166 -7.53 7.58 11.75
N THR A 167 -7.64 6.41 12.39
CA THR A 167 -8.42 6.22 13.63
C THR A 167 -7.58 6.30 14.90
N ALA A 168 -6.25 6.36 14.79
CA ALA A 168 -5.36 6.35 15.94
C ALA A 168 -5.11 7.76 16.49
N GLN A 169 -4.87 7.84 17.79
CA GLN A 169 -4.49 9.10 18.44
C GLN A 169 -3.02 9.43 18.16
N GLU A 170 -2.69 10.71 18.02
CA GLU A 170 -1.32 11.17 17.75
C GLU A 170 -0.30 10.62 18.75
N LEU A 171 -0.63 10.61 20.05
CA LEU A 171 0.25 10.10 21.09
C LEU A 171 0.57 8.61 20.89
N ASP A 172 -0.42 7.83 20.53
CA ASP A 172 -0.25 6.38 20.30
C ASP A 172 0.60 6.14 19.06
N ILE A 173 0.39 6.93 17.99
CA ILE A 173 1.21 6.87 16.77
C ILE A 173 2.68 7.20 17.08
N ARG A 174 2.95 8.30 17.80
CA ARG A 174 4.30 8.69 18.18
C ARG A 174 4.98 7.62 19.04
N THR A 175 4.24 7.07 20.01
CA THR A 175 4.74 5.99 20.88
C THR A 175 5.08 4.74 20.04
N ALA A 176 4.20 4.34 19.13
CA ALA A 176 4.42 3.22 18.22
C ALA A 176 5.68 3.42 17.37
N LEU A 177 5.83 4.59 16.74
CA LEU A 177 6.99 4.90 15.91
C LEU A 177 8.30 4.95 16.70
N GLU A 178 8.29 5.49 17.93
CA GLU A 178 9.46 5.48 18.83
C GLU A 178 9.87 4.06 19.23
N MET A 179 8.91 3.16 19.44
CA MET A 179 9.20 1.74 19.69
C MET A 179 9.80 1.07 18.46
N LEU A 180 9.16 1.24 17.29
CA LEU A 180 9.59 0.68 16.02
C LEU A 180 10.96 1.23 15.58
N GLY A 181 11.24 2.50 15.84
CA GLY A 181 12.53 3.13 15.50
C GLY A 181 13.73 2.44 16.12
N LYS A 182 13.57 1.80 17.28
CA LYS A 182 14.61 1.06 18.01
C LYS A 182 14.82 -0.35 17.47
N THR A 183 13.99 -0.81 16.54
CA THR A 183 14.07 -2.15 15.95
C THR A 183 14.87 -2.14 14.64
N GLY A 184 15.05 -3.34 14.07
CA GLY A 184 15.67 -3.53 12.77
C GLY A 184 14.80 -3.10 11.57
N VAL A 185 13.56 -2.61 11.75
CA VAL A 185 12.69 -2.20 10.64
C VAL A 185 13.36 -1.17 9.73
N ASP A 186 13.16 -1.27 8.42
CA ASP A 186 13.78 -0.37 7.44
C ASP A 186 12.84 0.77 7.03
N ILE A 187 11.52 0.49 6.95
CA ILE A 187 10.53 1.40 6.38
C ILE A 187 9.31 1.49 7.28
N PHE A 188 8.89 2.72 7.63
CA PHE A 188 7.59 2.99 8.25
C PHE A 188 6.56 3.32 7.19
N TYR A 189 5.46 2.59 7.14
CA TYR A 189 4.37 2.83 6.21
C TYR A 189 3.17 3.51 6.85
N ILE A 190 2.71 4.57 6.20
CA ILE A 190 1.43 5.23 6.47
C ILE A 190 0.37 4.50 5.65
N VAL A 191 -0.66 3.96 6.30
CA VAL A 191 -1.71 3.21 5.60
C VAL A 191 -3.07 3.89 5.83
N ASP A 192 -3.56 4.61 4.83
CA ASP A 192 -4.92 5.14 4.79
C ASP A 192 -5.91 4.03 4.39
N SER A 193 -6.15 3.10 5.34
CA SER A 193 -6.96 1.90 5.12
C SER A 193 -8.41 2.17 4.73
N TYR A 194 -8.92 3.36 5.07
CA TYR A 194 -10.33 3.71 4.84
C TYR A 194 -10.51 4.72 3.72
N GLY A 195 -9.40 5.20 3.14
CA GLY A 195 -9.43 6.23 2.11
C GLY A 195 -10.10 7.51 2.61
N SER A 196 -9.90 7.83 3.91
CA SER A 196 -10.58 8.90 4.63
C SER A 196 -9.75 10.16 4.81
N MET A 197 -8.45 10.10 4.50
CA MET A 197 -7.54 11.20 4.76
C MET A 197 -7.63 12.27 3.68
N TYR A 198 -7.69 13.52 4.11
CA TYR A 198 -7.48 14.70 3.27
C TYR A 198 -5.98 15.06 3.23
N PRO A 199 -5.51 15.76 2.19
CA PRO A 199 -4.10 16.11 2.04
C PRO A 199 -3.49 16.81 3.28
N GLU A 200 -4.24 17.71 3.92
CA GLU A 200 -3.76 18.45 5.10
C GLU A 200 -3.54 17.51 6.31
N SER A 201 -4.42 16.53 6.49
CA SER A 201 -4.28 15.52 7.55
C SER A 201 -3.12 14.59 7.27
N LEU A 202 -2.93 14.21 6.00
CA LEU A 202 -1.81 13.40 5.56
C LEU A 202 -0.47 14.14 5.77
N ALA A 203 -0.35 15.39 5.33
CA ALA A 203 0.86 16.19 5.48
C ALA A 203 1.28 16.31 6.96
N ARG A 204 0.30 16.52 7.87
CA ARG A 204 0.56 16.50 9.32
C ARG A 204 1.09 15.13 9.79
N LEU A 205 0.52 14.05 9.31
CA LEU A 205 0.94 12.69 9.68
C LEU A 205 2.35 12.38 9.15
N VAL A 206 2.63 12.73 7.88
CA VAL A 206 3.97 12.58 7.29
C VAL A 206 5.01 13.34 8.10
N TYR A 207 4.70 14.55 8.58
CA TYR A 207 5.60 15.32 9.42
C TYR A 207 6.02 14.55 10.68
N PHE A 208 5.07 13.91 11.39
CA PHE A 208 5.37 13.12 12.59
C PHE A 208 6.19 11.87 12.28
N TYR A 209 5.80 11.17 11.22
CA TYR A 209 6.53 9.98 10.77
C TYR A 209 7.97 10.35 10.40
N LYS A 210 8.14 11.47 9.68
CA LYS A 210 9.44 11.92 9.22
C LYS A 210 10.36 12.33 10.37
N GLU A 211 9.85 13.03 11.36
CA GLU A 211 10.61 13.42 12.56
C GLU A 211 11.25 12.21 13.22
N ILE A 212 10.48 11.13 13.39
CA ILE A 212 10.95 9.90 14.03
C ILE A 212 11.80 9.05 13.07
N ALA A 213 11.41 8.98 11.80
CA ALA A 213 12.18 8.26 10.79
C ALA A 213 13.58 8.84 10.63
N ASP A 214 13.71 10.16 10.54
CA ASP A 214 15.01 10.86 10.45
C ASP A 214 15.88 10.58 11.69
N LYS A 215 15.27 10.58 12.90
CA LYS A 215 15.95 10.27 14.17
C LYS A 215 16.58 8.87 14.18
N TYR A 216 15.91 7.90 13.59
CA TYR A 216 16.35 6.48 13.60
C TYR A 216 16.92 6.00 12.26
N GLY A 217 17.05 6.89 11.27
CA GLY A 217 17.58 6.54 9.93
C GLY A 217 16.66 5.62 9.13
N LYS A 218 15.33 5.72 9.34
CA LYS A 218 14.32 4.90 8.64
C LYS A 218 13.80 5.60 7.40
N LYS A 219 13.21 4.82 6.48
CA LYS A 219 12.51 5.33 5.29
C LYS A 219 11.02 5.42 5.56
N LEU A 220 10.32 6.18 4.70
CA LEU A 220 8.86 6.32 4.75
C LEU A 220 8.20 5.73 3.52
N GLY A 221 7.02 5.13 3.72
CA GLY A 221 6.15 4.64 2.66
C GLY A 221 4.70 5.07 2.86
N ILE A 222 3.92 5.05 1.78
CA ILE A 222 2.49 5.33 1.79
C ILE A 222 1.71 4.26 1.02
N HIS A 223 0.58 3.85 1.59
CA HIS A 223 -0.45 3.05 0.94
C HIS A 223 -1.79 3.75 1.15
N ALA A 224 -2.42 4.24 0.08
CA ALA A 224 -3.64 5.02 0.15
C ALA A 224 -4.79 4.37 -0.63
N HIS A 225 -5.94 4.18 0.06
CA HIS A 225 -7.19 3.77 -0.55
C HIS A 225 -7.98 4.96 -1.13
N ASN A 226 -8.86 4.68 -2.09
CA ASN A 226 -9.46 5.68 -2.97
C ASN A 226 -10.94 6.00 -2.65
N ASN A 227 -11.39 5.77 -1.41
CA ASN A 227 -12.80 5.93 -1.03
C ASN A 227 -13.34 7.33 -1.26
N GLN A 228 -12.52 8.37 -1.04
CA GLN A 228 -12.84 9.77 -1.34
C GLN A 228 -12.24 10.29 -2.65
N LEU A 229 -11.74 9.40 -3.53
CA LEU A 229 -11.06 9.76 -4.78
C LEU A 229 -9.75 10.54 -4.57
N LEU A 230 -9.13 10.43 -3.40
CA LEU A 230 -7.93 11.20 -3.04
C LEU A 230 -6.64 10.37 -3.01
N ALA A 231 -6.68 9.06 -3.27
CA ALA A 231 -5.51 8.20 -3.15
C ALA A 231 -4.32 8.70 -3.98
N PHE A 232 -4.55 9.08 -5.24
CA PHE A 232 -3.51 9.63 -6.11
C PHE A 232 -3.01 11.00 -5.60
N ALA A 233 -3.91 11.91 -5.27
CA ALA A 233 -3.56 13.24 -4.77
C ALA A 233 -2.77 13.15 -3.46
N ASN A 234 -3.21 12.31 -2.52
CA ASN A 234 -2.52 12.04 -1.26
C ASN A 234 -1.13 11.44 -1.48
N THR A 235 -0.99 10.52 -2.44
CA THR A 235 0.33 9.95 -2.77
C THR A 235 1.27 11.00 -3.37
N CYS A 236 0.76 11.90 -4.23
CA CYS A 236 1.54 13.02 -4.77
C CYS A 236 1.97 13.99 -3.66
N GLU A 237 1.08 14.33 -2.72
CA GLU A 237 1.41 15.18 -1.56
C GLU A 237 2.50 14.53 -0.70
N ALA A 238 2.37 13.24 -0.40
CA ALA A 238 3.37 12.48 0.35
C ALA A 238 4.75 12.50 -0.33
N VAL A 239 4.81 12.45 -1.67
CA VAL A 239 6.06 12.63 -2.41
C VAL A 239 6.65 14.03 -2.12
N GLY A 240 5.84 15.08 -2.16
CA GLY A 240 6.26 16.45 -1.83
C GLY A 240 6.85 16.56 -0.42
N ASP A 241 6.24 15.87 0.54
CA ASP A 241 6.61 15.88 1.96
C ASP A 241 7.79 14.96 2.31
N GLY A 242 8.27 14.15 1.38
CA GLY A 242 9.51 13.38 1.57
C GLY A 242 9.32 11.88 1.78
N VAL A 243 8.16 11.32 1.47
CA VAL A 243 7.93 9.87 1.43
C VAL A 243 8.63 9.26 0.21
N ASP A 244 9.32 8.13 0.39
CA ASP A 244 10.11 7.50 -0.66
C ASP A 244 9.46 6.25 -1.28
N TYR A 245 8.69 5.47 -0.51
CA TYR A 245 8.05 4.24 -0.99
C TYR A 245 6.58 4.49 -1.25
N LEU A 246 6.14 4.21 -2.47
CA LEU A 246 4.79 4.54 -2.96
C LEU A 246 4.10 3.27 -3.43
N ASP A 247 3.01 2.88 -2.74
CA ASP A 247 2.18 1.78 -3.20
C ASP A 247 1.19 2.28 -4.25
N ALA A 248 1.05 1.52 -5.32
CA ALA A 248 0.03 1.72 -6.33
C ALA A 248 -0.43 0.37 -6.90
N THR A 249 -1.54 0.38 -7.63
CA THR A 249 -2.06 -0.83 -8.27
C THR A 249 -2.47 -0.53 -9.71
N TYR A 250 -2.39 -1.53 -10.57
CA TYR A 250 -2.85 -1.44 -11.94
C TYR A 250 -4.36 -1.19 -11.96
N SER A 251 -4.78 -0.18 -12.72
CA SER A 251 -6.18 0.26 -12.80
C SER A 251 -6.81 0.58 -11.43
N GLY A 252 -5.98 0.87 -10.42
CA GLY A 252 -6.41 1.10 -9.04
C GLY A 252 -7.04 -0.12 -8.37
N MET A 253 -6.78 -1.35 -8.85
CA MET A 253 -7.39 -2.56 -8.31
C MET A 253 -7.13 -2.71 -6.81
N GLY A 254 -8.17 -2.96 -6.05
CA GLY A 254 -8.09 -3.19 -4.61
C GLY A 254 -9.44 -3.18 -3.93
N ARG A 255 -9.44 -3.46 -2.65
CA ARG A 255 -10.64 -3.57 -1.83
C ARG A 255 -11.51 -2.29 -1.93
N GLY A 256 -12.81 -2.46 -2.15
CA GLY A 256 -13.77 -1.37 -2.18
C GLY A 256 -13.52 -0.38 -3.31
N ALA A 257 -13.25 0.86 -2.99
CA ALA A 257 -12.96 1.91 -3.96
C ALA A 257 -11.57 1.79 -4.62
N GLY A 258 -10.79 0.78 -4.24
CA GLY A 258 -9.45 0.56 -4.76
C GLY A 258 -8.37 1.46 -4.14
N ASN A 259 -7.28 1.62 -4.87
CA ASN A 259 -6.03 2.24 -4.42
C ASN A 259 -5.60 3.39 -5.33
N CYS A 260 -4.46 3.99 -5.02
CA CYS A 260 -3.73 4.84 -5.95
C CYS A 260 -3.44 4.09 -7.25
N GLN A 261 -3.80 4.69 -8.40
CA GLN A 261 -3.52 4.10 -9.72
C GLN A 261 -2.05 4.26 -10.09
N ILE A 262 -1.43 3.19 -10.57
CA ILE A 262 -0.02 3.19 -10.98
C ILE A 262 0.23 4.02 -12.24
N GLU A 263 -0.73 4.10 -13.16
CA GLU A 263 -0.64 4.77 -14.44
C GLU A 263 -0.38 6.29 -14.27
N PRO A 264 -1.25 7.04 -13.59
CA PRO A 264 -1.02 8.47 -13.37
C PRO A 264 0.17 8.71 -12.42
N LEU A 265 0.46 7.79 -11.50
CA LEU A 265 1.58 7.94 -10.59
C LEU A 265 2.93 7.87 -11.31
N ILE A 266 3.11 6.92 -12.23
CA ILE A 266 4.32 6.83 -13.07
C ILE A 266 4.51 8.13 -13.88
N ALA A 267 3.42 8.65 -14.47
CA ALA A 267 3.46 9.88 -15.24
C ALA A 267 3.83 11.10 -14.37
N PHE A 268 3.27 11.19 -13.15
CA PHE A 268 3.56 12.26 -12.20
C PHE A 268 5.02 12.26 -11.72
N LEU A 269 5.63 11.10 -11.54
CA LEU A 269 6.98 10.98 -10.99
C LEU A 269 8.06 11.54 -11.92
N HIS A 270 7.81 11.71 -13.22
CA HIS A 270 8.76 12.22 -14.24
C HIS A 270 10.14 11.53 -14.21
N ASN A 271 10.25 10.39 -13.55
CA ASN A 271 11.51 9.65 -13.43
C ASN A 271 11.73 8.81 -14.70
N PRO A 272 12.82 9.00 -15.44
CA PRO A 272 13.10 8.28 -16.69
C PRO A 272 13.26 6.77 -16.52
N LYS A 273 13.42 6.29 -15.28
CA LYS A 273 13.41 4.87 -14.96
C LYS A 273 12.06 4.22 -15.26
N TYR A 274 10.95 4.95 -15.04
CA TYR A 274 9.61 4.39 -15.17
C TYR A 274 9.04 4.59 -16.57
N ASN A 275 8.39 3.55 -17.09
CA ASN A 275 7.76 3.55 -18.40
C ASN A 275 6.28 3.17 -18.27
N VAL A 276 5.40 4.11 -18.61
CA VAL A 276 3.94 3.90 -18.53
C VAL A 276 3.40 3.00 -19.66
N TYR A 277 4.08 2.90 -20.79
CA TYR A 277 3.56 2.15 -21.94
C TYR A 277 3.29 0.66 -21.65
N PRO A 278 4.20 -0.11 -21.02
CA PRO A 278 3.90 -1.49 -20.62
C PRO A 278 2.69 -1.60 -19.69
N VAL A 279 2.49 -0.60 -18.82
CA VAL A 279 1.36 -0.55 -17.87
C VAL A 279 0.03 -0.39 -18.60
N ILE A 280 -0.03 0.53 -19.57
CA ILE A 280 -1.23 0.74 -20.41
C ILE A 280 -1.56 -0.54 -21.18
N LYS A 281 -0.54 -1.18 -21.77
CA LYS A 281 -0.71 -2.42 -22.50
C LYS A 281 -1.24 -3.55 -21.61
N PHE A 282 -0.72 -3.70 -20.39
CA PHE A 282 -1.21 -4.69 -19.45
C PHE A 282 -2.67 -4.42 -19.05
N ASN A 283 -3.05 -3.17 -18.86
CA ASN A 283 -4.43 -2.81 -18.58
C ASN A 283 -5.35 -3.24 -19.72
N GLU A 284 -4.99 -2.98 -20.95
CA GLU A 284 -5.77 -3.40 -22.13
C GLU A 284 -5.89 -4.93 -22.23
N GLU A 285 -4.78 -5.67 -22.02
CA GLU A 285 -4.74 -7.11 -22.26
C GLU A 285 -5.25 -7.95 -21.08
N TYR A 286 -5.20 -7.43 -19.85
CA TYR A 286 -5.50 -8.21 -18.63
C TYR A 286 -6.49 -7.54 -17.67
N MET A 287 -6.39 -6.22 -17.43
CA MET A 287 -7.26 -5.60 -16.44
C MET A 287 -8.67 -5.35 -16.96
N GLU A 288 -8.81 -4.92 -18.22
CA GLU A 288 -10.14 -4.76 -18.85
C GLU A 288 -10.86 -6.11 -18.97
N PRO A 289 -10.27 -7.21 -19.48
CA PRO A 289 -10.89 -8.53 -19.46
C PRO A 289 -11.25 -9.03 -18.05
N LEU A 290 -10.45 -8.71 -17.03
CA LEU A 290 -10.76 -9.06 -15.65
C LEU A 290 -12.02 -8.34 -15.15
N LYS A 291 -12.20 -7.05 -15.48
CA LYS A 291 -13.45 -6.32 -15.19
C LYS A 291 -14.65 -6.90 -15.94
N GLU A 292 -14.48 -7.22 -17.22
CA GLU A 292 -15.50 -7.84 -18.06
C GLU A 292 -15.95 -9.20 -17.52
N SER A 293 -15.05 -9.95 -16.87
CA SER A 293 -15.38 -11.23 -16.20
C SER A 293 -16.26 -11.06 -14.95
N GLY A 294 -16.52 -9.81 -14.52
CA GLY A 294 -17.38 -9.48 -13.40
C GLY A 294 -16.66 -9.15 -12.10
N VAL A 295 -15.33 -9.13 -12.08
CA VAL A 295 -14.56 -8.65 -10.92
C VAL A 295 -14.71 -7.13 -10.82
N LYS A 296 -15.17 -6.63 -9.67
CA LYS A 296 -15.52 -5.21 -9.50
C LYS A 296 -14.67 -4.56 -8.42
N TRP A 297 -14.12 -3.41 -8.74
CA TRP A 297 -13.48 -2.49 -7.82
C TRP A 297 -13.61 -1.06 -8.35
N GLY A 298 -13.26 -0.09 -7.54
CA GLY A 298 -13.26 1.31 -7.92
C GLY A 298 -14.32 2.11 -7.15
N TYR A 299 -14.42 3.39 -7.49
CA TYR A 299 -15.34 4.31 -6.85
C TYR A 299 -16.79 3.84 -6.98
N ASP A 300 -17.49 3.87 -5.84
CA ASP A 300 -18.94 3.75 -5.79
C ASP A 300 -19.44 4.49 -4.54
N LEU A 301 -20.71 4.95 -4.54
CA LEU A 301 -21.24 5.87 -3.54
C LEU A 301 -21.19 5.31 -2.11
N GLN A 302 -21.42 4.01 -1.92
CA GLN A 302 -21.33 3.38 -0.60
C GLN A 302 -19.92 3.41 -0.01
N TYR A 303 -18.89 3.33 -0.84
CA TYR A 303 -17.49 3.44 -0.39
C TYR A 303 -17.14 4.87 0.00
N LEU A 304 -17.66 5.88 -0.74
CA LEU A 304 -17.52 7.27 -0.34
C LEU A 304 -18.11 7.51 1.05
N MET A 305 -19.30 6.97 1.33
CA MET A 305 -19.98 7.17 2.63
C MET A 305 -19.12 6.64 3.78
N THR A 306 -18.54 5.45 3.67
CA THR A 306 -17.67 4.91 4.71
C THR A 306 -16.35 5.68 4.81
N GLY A 307 -15.81 6.19 3.69
CA GLY A 307 -14.62 7.05 3.69
C GLY A 307 -14.86 8.38 4.40
N LEU A 308 -15.98 9.06 4.12
CA LEU A 308 -16.37 10.32 4.76
C LEU A 308 -16.48 10.22 6.29
N LEU A 309 -16.91 9.05 6.78
CA LEU A 309 -17.10 8.78 8.21
C LEU A 309 -15.89 8.08 8.86
N ASN A 310 -14.78 7.98 8.14
CA ASN A 310 -13.57 7.30 8.63
C ASN A 310 -13.84 5.88 9.16
N GLN A 311 -14.68 5.13 8.46
CA GLN A 311 -15.11 3.78 8.85
C GLN A 311 -14.56 2.72 7.90
N HIS A 312 -14.37 1.51 8.45
CA HIS A 312 -13.95 0.37 7.65
C HIS A 312 -14.98 0.05 6.54
N PRO A 313 -14.58 -0.14 5.27
CA PRO A 313 -15.51 -0.34 4.14
C PRO A 313 -16.29 -1.67 4.16
N ARG A 314 -16.23 -2.44 5.25
CA ARG A 314 -16.92 -3.74 5.40
C ARG A 314 -18.42 -3.61 5.18
N THR A 315 -19.05 -2.60 5.75
CA THR A 315 -20.49 -2.35 5.60
C THR A 315 -20.86 -1.98 4.16
N ALA A 316 -20.01 -1.19 3.49
CA ALA A 316 -20.19 -0.85 2.08
C ALA A 316 -20.01 -2.07 1.16
N ILE A 317 -19.08 -2.96 1.49
CA ILE A 317 -18.89 -4.23 0.76
C ILE A 317 -20.13 -5.11 0.91
N ALA A 318 -20.67 -5.27 2.12
CA ALA A 318 -21.90 -6.03 2.38
C ALA A 318 -23.08 -5.44 1.62
N PHE A 319 -23.26 -4.10 1.66
CA PHE A 319 -24.29 -3.39 0.89
C PHE A 319 -24.24 -3.73 -0.61
N THR A 320 -23.04 -3.80 -1.18
CA THR A 320 -22.83 -4.16 -2.59
C THR A 320 -23.18 -5.63 -2.85
N GLN A 321 -22.72 -6.54 -1.97
CA GLN A 321 -22.98 -7.99 -2.11
C GLN A 321 -24.47 -8.33 -2.00
N GLU A 322 -25.20 -7.59 -1.16
CA GLU A 322 -26.67 -7.71 -1.02
C GLU A 322 -27.44 -7.10 -2.20
N GLY A 323 -26.74 -6.44 -3.14
CA GLY A 323 -27.36 -5.78 -4.29
C GLY A 323 -28.26 -4.58 -3.91
N ARG A 324 -28.06 -4.00 -2.75
CA ARG A 324 -28.82 -2.85 -2.24
C ARG A 324 -28.53 -1.60 -3.06
N LYS A 325 -29.54 -0.71 -3.13
CA LYS A 325 -29.47 0.59 -3.82
C LYS A 325 -30.14 1.72 -3.03
N ASP A 326 -30.51 1.44 -1.79
CA ASP A 326 -31.15 2.39 -0.88
C ASP A 326 -30.12 3.25 -0.14
N TYR A 327 -29.26 3.94 -0.88
CA TYR A 327 -28.11 4.72 -0.40
C TYR A 327 -28.44 5.69 0.74
N THR A 328 -29.61 6.33 0.70
CA THR A 328 -30.04 7.26 1.77
C THR A 328 -30.23 6.53 3.11
N ASN A 329 -30.81 5.33 3.08
CA ASN A 329 -30.96 4.52 4.29
C ASN A 329 -29.62 3.97 4.76
N PHE A 330 -28.80 3.48 3.85
CA PHE A 330 -27.45 3.03 4.15
C PHE A 330 -26.61 4.14 4.81
N TYR A 331 -26.67 5.38 4.33
CA TYR A 331 -25.98 6.50 4.96
C TYR A 331 -26.44 6.72 6.41
N LYS A 332 -27.75 6.66 6.68
CA LYS A 332 -28.27 6.76 8.06
C LYS A 332 -27.81 5.62 8.96
N GLU A 333 -27.74 4.39 8.41
CA GLU A 333 -27.26 3.21 9.13
C GLU A 333 -25.78 3.39 9.51
N VAL A 334 -24.95 3.86 8.59
CA VAL A 334 -23.51 4.06 8.82
C VAL A 334 -23.26 5.18 9.82
N VAL A 335 -23.98 6.30 9.73
CA VAL A 335 -23.90 7.41 10.71
C VAL A 335 -24.33 6.97 12.12
N ALA A 336 -25.32 6.08 12.22
CA ALA A 336 -25.79 5.59 13.53
C ALA A 336 -24.80 4.61 14.21
N GLN A 337 -23.75 4.18 13.52
CA GLN A 337 -22.69 3.32 14.07
C GLN A 337 -21.49 4.12 14.64
N ASP A 338 -21.46 5.43 14.42
CA ASP A 338 -20.52 6.38 15.04
C ASP A 338 -21.00 6.77 16.45
#